data_ac16d1a5145b1b25d724b0cfdfd80597
#
_entry.id   ac16d1a5145b1b25d724b0cfdfd80597
#
_cell.length_a   1.000
_cell.length_b   1.000
_cell.length_c   1.000
_cell.angle_alpha   90.00
_cell.angle_beta   90.00
_cell.angle_gamma   90.00
#
_symmetry.space_group_name_H-M   'P 1'
#
loop_
_entity.id
_entity.type
_entity.pdbx_description
1 polymer ?
#
loop_
_entity_poly.entity_id
_entity_poly.type
_entity_poly.pdbx_seq_one_letter_code
_entity_poly.pdbx_strand_id
1 'polypeptide(L)'
;MPELPEVQTIVNDLKEAGLIGTTIIGAQVFWPRTIFKPSSNVFCRRIKQKKVIDIRRRGKYIVFDLSGPDHLLIHLRMTGRLHLVAPDQPRSKHEHVILHFKNQYQLRFHDTRKFGRFYLVRDPERIIGHLGPEPLAPSFTARVLADGINLRKRMLKPLLLDQSFIAGLGNIYVDEALWEAEIHPCRMASSLSKVEIKALHRAIRKVLKQGLKNLGTTLGEGQPNFYSVAKRKGRNRDQLKVFRRTDLPCRRCSSLIERMVVGQRGTHICPQCQKE
;
A
#
# COMPACT_ATOMS: atom_id res chain seq x y z
N MET A 1 3.98 1.44 6.91
CA MET A 1 3.49 2.04 5.65
C MET A 1 2.38 1.16 5.12
N PRO A 2 1.22 1.70 4.77
CA PRO A 2 0.18 0.92 4.09
C PRO A 2 0.71 0.32 2.78
N GLU A 3 0.47 -0.98 2.59
CA GLU A 3 0.81 -1.74 1.39
C GLU A 3 -0.47 -2.02 0.57
N LEU A 4 -0.41 -2.85 -0.46
CA LEU A 4 -1.56 -3.09 -1.35
C LEU A 4 -2.86 -3.43 -0.59
N PRO A 5 -2.90 -4.38 0.37
CA PRO A 5 -4.15 -4.72 1.05
C PRO A 5 -4.74 -3.57 1.87
N GLU A 6 -3.89 -2.80 2.57
CA GLU A 6 -4.32 -1.66 3.36
C GLU A 6 -4.90 -0.55 2.47
N VAL A 7 -4.24 -0.25 1.36
CA VAL A 7 -4.71 0.76 0.40
C VAL A 7 -6.01 0.33 -0.27
N GLN A 8 -6.15 -0.96 -0.61
CA GLN A 8 -7.40 -1.47 -1.18
C GLN A 8 -8.56 -1.41 -0.17
N THR A 9 -8.30 -1.71 1.10
CA THR A 9 -9.30 -1.57 2.17
C THR A 9 -9.80 -0.13 2.28
N ILE A 10 -8.88 0.85 2.21
CA ILE A 10 -9.25 2.28 2.19
C ILE A 10 -10.14 2.59 0.98
N VAL A 11 -9.78 2.12 -0.21
CA VAL A 11 -10.58 2.34 -1.42
C VAL A 11 -11.97 1.76 -1.26
N ASN A 12 -12.09 0.54 -0.73
CA ASN A 12 -13.40 -0.09 -0.50
C ASN A 12 -14.23 0.72 0.51
N ASP A 13 -13.64 1.14 1.63
CA ASP A 13 -14.33 1.97 2.63
C ASP A 13 -14.84 3.31 2.03
N LEU A 14 -14.05 3.96 1.19
CA LEU A 14 -14.45 5.22 0.54
C LEU A 14 -15.63 5.00 -0.43
N LYS A 15 -15.64 3.87 -1.13
CA LYS A 15 -16.77 3.48 -2.00
C LYS A 15 -18.02 3.15 -1.18
N GLU A 16 -17.88 2.33 -0.14
CA GLU A 16 -18.96 1.96 0.79
C GLU A 16 -19.57 3.19 1.49
N ALA A 17 -18.76 4.20 1.78
CA ALA A 17 -19.22 5.47 2.34
C ALA A 17 -19.96 6.39 1.34
N GLY A 18 -20.17 5.95 0.10
CA GLY A 18 -20.94 6.68 -0.90
C GLY A 18 -20.25 7.92 -1.46
N LEU A 19 -18.90 7.93 -1.51
CA LEU A 19 -18.18 9.07 -2.09
C LEU A 19 -18.24 9.11 -3.62
N ILE A 20 -18.51 7.99 -4.29
CA ILE A 20 -18.76 7.98 -5.74
C ILE A 20 -20.06 8.73 -6.01
N GLY A 21 -20.04 9.58 -7.02
CA GLY A 21 -21.16 10.43 -7.39
C GLY A 21 -21.30 11.73 -6.60
N THR A 22 -20.57 11.88 -5.47
CA THR A 22 -20.58 13.14 -4.70
C THR A 22 -19.64 14.18 -5.28
N THR A 23 -19.85 15.43 -4.93
CA THR A 23 -19.08 16.58 -5.42
C THR A 23 -18.16 17.12 -4.31
N ILE A 24 -16.90 17.37 -4.63
CA ILE A 24 -15.95 18.06 -3.77
C ILE A 24 -16.27 19.57 -3.87
N ILE A 25 -16.80 20.15 -2.79
CA ILE A 25 -17.20 21.57 -2.76
C ILE A 25 -16.05 22.50 -2.37
N GLY A 26 -14.95 21.96 -1.83
CA GLY A 26 -13.77 22.73 -1.46
C GLY A 26 -12.65 21.87 -0.89
N ALA A 27 -11.50 22.49 -0.71
CA ALA A 27 -10.33 21.90 -0.05
C ALA A 27 -9.61 22.93 0.81
N GLN A 28 -9.06 22.48 1.95
CA GLN A 28 -8.16 23.25 2.80
C GLN A 28 -6.81 22.53 2.91
N VAL A 29 -5.72 23.26 2.77
CA VAL A 29 -4.36 22.74 2.82
C VAL A 29 -3.59 23.46 3.91
N PHE A 30 -3.26 22.76 4.99
CA PHE A 30 -2.53 23.29 6.16
C PHE A 30 -1.02 23.03 6.08
N TRP A 31 -0.59 22.08 5.23
CA TRP A 31 0.82 21.81 4.95
C TRP A 31 1.03 21.75 3.42
N PRO A 32 1.44 22.88 2.78
CA PRO A 32 1.52 22.97 1.32
C PRO A 32 2.37 21.88 0.65
N ARG A 33 3.44 21.43 1.31
CA ARG A 33 4.31 20.36 0.79
C ARG A 33 3.64 18.99 0.64
N THR A 34 2.44 18.78 1.22
CA THR A 34 1.63 17.59 0.98
C THR A 34 1.11 17.55 -0.44
N ILE A 35 0.78 18.70 -1.03
CA ILE A 35 0.42 18.80 -2.44
C ILE A 35 1.69 18.84 -3.26
N PHE A 36 1.95 17.77 -4.01
CA PHE A 36 3.17 17.68 -4.81
C PHE A 36 3.00 18.35 -6.18
N LYS A 37 1.83 18.20 -6.79
CA LYS A 37 1.42 18.87 -8.05
C LYS A 37 -0.10 19.04 -8.06
N PRO A 38 -0.60 20.20 -8.49
CA PRO A 38 0.07 21.48 -8.72
C PRO A 38 0.44 22.19 -7.39
N SER A 39 0.65 23.51 -7.38
CA SER A 39 0.75 24.24 -6.11
C SER A 39 -0.55 24.15 -5.30
N SER A 40 -0.48 24.31 -3.97
CA SER A 40 -1.64 24.15 -3.08
C SER A 40 -2.82 25.07 -3.44
N ASN A 41 -2.54 26.33 -3.84
CA ASN A 41 -3.58 27.27 -4.25
C ASN A 41 -4.27 26.83 -5.55
N VAL A 42 -3.50 26.37 -6.53
CA VAL A 42 -4.05 25.83 -7.78
C VAL A 42 -4.81 24.52 -7.51
N PHE A 43 -4.31 23.67 -6.62
CA PHE A 43 -5.00 22.46 -6.17
C PHE A 43 -6.39 22.79 -5.60
N CYS A 44 -6.48 23.69 -4.62
CA CYS A 44 -7.76 24.07 -3.98
C CYS A 44 -8.76 24.62 -4.99
N ARG A 45 -8.30 25.44 -5.97
CA ARG A 45 -9.17 25.98 -7.03
C ARG A 45 -9.65 24.90 -7.99
N ARG A 46 -8.74 24.02 -8.46
CA ARG A 46 -9.05 22.99 -9.49
C ARG A 46 -9.89 21.85 -8.96
N ILE A 47 -9.73 21.48 -7.68
CA ILE A 47 -10.48 20.35 -7.08
C ILE A 47 -11.94 20.75 -6.77
N LYS A 48 -12.20 22.05 -6.59
CA LYS A 48 -13.54 22.58 -6.27
C LYS A 48 -14.52 22.28 -7.41
N GLN A 49 -15.74 21.87 -7.03
CA GLN A 49 -16.85 21.47 -7.94
C GLN A 49 -16.56 20.23 -8.80
N LYS A 50 -15.55 19.43 -8.45
CA LYS A 50 -15.31 18.15 -9.12
C LYS A 50 -16.18 17.05 -8.51
N LYS A 51 -16.90 16.33 -9.38
CA LYS A 51 -17.64 15.12 -9.00
C LYS A 51 -16.70 13.92 -8.99
N VAL A 52 -16.77 13.07 -7.99
CA VAL A 52 -16.04 11.79 -7.93
C VAL A 52 -16.75 10.79 -8.85
N ILE A 53 -16.07 10.34 -9.88
CA ILE A 53 -16.60 9.39 -10.87
C ILE A 53 -16.31 7.96 -10.44
N ASP A 54 -15.07 7.68 -10.02
CA ASP A 54 -14.67 6.41 -9.43
C ASP A 54 -13.51 6.60 -8.45
N ILE A 55 -13.29 5.60 -7.60
CA ILE A 55 -12.16 5.52 -6.68
C ILE A 55 -11.51 4.16 -6.84
N ARG A 56 -10.27 4.12 -7.30
CA ARG A 56 -9.54 2.88 -7.56
C ARG A 56 -8.16 2.87 -6.90
N ARG A 57 -7.52 1.73 -6.87
CA ARG A 57 -6.14 1.57 -6.40
C ARG A 57 -5.21 1.27 -7.58
N ARG A 58 -4.00 1.81 -7.53
CA ARG A 58 -2.86 1.38 -8.35
C ARG A 58 -1.62 1.29 -7.47
N GLY A 59 -1.05 0.10 -7.32
CA GLY A 59 0.04 -0.13 -6.36
C GLY A 59 -0.34 0.31 -4.94
N LYS A 60 0.35 1.31 -4.42
CA LYS A 60 0.09 1.93 -3.11
C LYS A 60 -0.57 3.31 -3.22
N TYR A 61 -1.12 3.65 -4.38
CA TYR A 61 -1.85 4.89 -4.63
C TYR A 61 -3.36 4.65 -4.58
N ILE A 62 -4.07 5.59 -3.96
CA ILE A 62 -5.51 5.77 -4.09
C ILE A 62 -5.70 6.76 -5.23
N VAL A 63 -6.54 6.43 -6.20
CA VAL A 63 -6.83 7.25 -7.37
C VAL A 63 -8.31 7.58 -7.38
N PHE A 64 -8.63 8.87 -7.33
CA PHE A 64 -9.96 9.40 -7.57
C PHE A 64 -10.02 9.86 -9.02
N ASP A 65 -10.87 9.25 -9.80
CA ASP A 65 -11.23 9.71 -11.13
C ASP A 65 -12.32 10.77 -10.98
N LEU A 66 -12.07 11.98 -11.46
CA LEU A 66 -12.94 13.15 -11.23
C LEU A 66 -13.64 13.57 -12.52
N SER A 67 -14.71 14.36 -12.39
CA SER A 67 -15.36 14.95 -13.56
C SER A 67 -14.41 15.89 -14.32
N GLY A 68 -14.45 15.80 -15.68
CA GLY A 68 -13.49 16.45 -16.56
C GLY A 68 -12.16 15.67 -16.60
N PRO A 69 -11.05 16.32 -16.94
CA PRO A 69 -9.79 15.62 -17.22
C PRO A 69 -8.92 15.35 -15.99
N ASP A 70 -9.35 15.73 -14.78
CA ASP A 70 -8.51 15.69 -13.59
C ASP A 70 -8.63 14.37 -12.82
N HIS A 71 -7.49 13.86 -12.36
CA HIS A 71 -7.37 12.73 -11.45
C HIS A 71 -6.65 13.15 -10.18
N LEU A 72 -7.18 12.77 -9.00
CA LEU A 72 -6.52 12.98 -7.73
C LEU A 72 -5.85 11.67 -7.29
N LEU A 73 -4.52 11.67 -7.16
CA LEU A 73 -3.77 10.54 -6.64
C LEU A 73 -3.26 10.85 -5.24
N ILE A 74 -3.44 9.91 -4.31
CA ILE A 74 -2.99 10.04 -2.93
C ILE A 74 -2.05 8.87 -2.61
N HIS A 75 -0.83 9.19 -2.16
CA HIS A 75 0.12 8.22 -1.64
C HIS A 75 0.34 8.46 -0.15
N LEU A 76 -0.08 7.52 0.69
CA LEU A 76 -0.07 7.66 2.15
C LEU A 76 1.34 7.63 2.76
N ARG A 77 2.32 7.06 2.07
CA ARG A 77 3.68 6.86 2.58
C ARG A 77 3.66 6.10 3.90
N MET A 78 4.38 6.56 4.92
CA MET A 78 4.63 5.77 6.14
C MET A 78 3.56 5.92 7.22
N THR A 79 3.06 7.14 7.44
CA THR A 79 2.15 7.47 8.54
C THR A 79 0.87 8.17 8.10
N GLY A 80 0.72 8.37 6.78
CA GLY A 80 -0.49 8.98 6.22
C GLY A 80 -1.72 8.11 6.43
N ARG A 81 -2.83 8.75 6.80
CA ARG A 81 -4.14 8.14 7.02
C ARG A 81 -5.23 9.03 6.45
N LEU A 82 -6.31 8.43 6.02
CA LEU A 82 -7.52 9.13 5.62
C LEU A 82 -8.62 8.86 6.64
N HIS A 83 -9.28 9.91 7.10
CA HIS A 83 -10.43 9.85 7.98
C HIS A 83 -11.62 10.51 7.31
N LEU A 84 -12.76 9.83 7.28
CA LEU A 84 -14.02 10.41 6.86
C LEU A 84 -14.79 10.81 8.13
N VAL A 85 -15.06 12.08 8.28
CA VAL A 85 -15.66 12.64 9.50
C VAL A 85 -16.76 13.66 9.17
N ALA A 86 -17.63 13.91 10.15
CA ALA A 86 -18.58 15.01 10.08
C ALA A 86 -17.85 16.37 10.18
N PRO A 87 -18.46 17.47 9.68
CA PRO A 87 -17.80 18.80 9.59
C PRO A 87 -17.48 19.44 10.94
N ASP A 88 -18.28 19.14 11.94
CA ASP A 88 -18.24 19.73 13.30
C ASP A 88 -17.07 19.25 14.16
N GLN A 89 -16.40 18.19 13.75
CA GLN A 89 -15.25 17.68 14.50
C GLN A 89 -14.07 18.65 14.42
N PRO A 90 -13.43 19.00 15.56
CA PRO A 90 -12.27 19.88 15.57
C PRO A 90 -11.11 19.26 14.78
N ARG A 91 -10.33 20.10 14.10
CA ARG A 91 -9.15 19.65 13.36
C ARG A 91 -8.02 19.25 14.31
N SER A 92 -7.40 18.11 14.07
CA SER A 92 -6.20 17.70 14.81
C SER A 92 -4.92 18.33 14.24
N LYS A 93 -3.88 18.43 15.08
CA LYS A 93 -2.57 19.03 14.74
C LYS A 93 -1.93 18.48 13.46
N HIS A 94 -2.15 17.20 13.18
CA HIS A 94 -1.50 16.49 12.07
C HIS A 94 -2.40 16.27 10.85
N GLU A 95 -3.55 16.92 10.79
CA GLU A 95 -4.40 16.96 9.61
C GLU A 95 -3.92 18.06 8.67
N HIS A 96 -3.43 17.65 7.50
CA HIS A 96 -2.71 18.53 6.56
C HIS A 96 -3.51 18.89 5.32
N VAL A 97 -4.49 18.08 4.95
CA VAL A 97 -5.43 18.34 3.84
C VAL A 97 -6.82 17.91 4.28
N ILE A 98 -7.81 18.74 3.99
CA ILE A 98 -9.23 18.45 4.20
C ILE A 98 -9.94 18.67 2.87
N LEU A 99 -10.65 17.66 2.37
CA LEU A 99 -11.57 17.77 1.25
C LEU A 99 -13.00 17.80 1.79
N HIS A 100 -13.77 18.79 1.38
CA HIS A 100 -15.18 18.98 1.76
C HIS A 100 -16.08 18.44 0.67
N PHE A 101 -17.03 17.58 1.03
CA PHE A 101 -17.98 16.98 0.09
C PHE A 101 -19.40 17.55 0.27
N LYS A 102 -20.20 17.56 -0.81
CA LYS A 102 -21.56 18.08 -0.80
C LYS A 102 -22.50 17.32 0.16
N ASN A 103 -22.22 16.05 0.42
CA ASN A 103 -22.93 15.20 1.38
C ASN A 103 -22.54 15.46 2.84
N GLN A 104 -21.93 16.60 3.14
CA GLN A 104 -21.47 17.05 4.46
C GLN A 104 -20.34 16.25 5.08
N TYR A 105 -19.75 15.26 4.41
CA TYR A 105 -18.54 14.61 4.89
C TYR A 105 -17.29 15.44 4.58
N GLN A 106 -16.28 15.25 5.44
CA GLN A 106 -14.91 15.72 5.21
C GLN A 106 -13.97 14.53 5.13
N LEU A 107 -13.18 14.43 4.06
CA LEU A 107 -12.07 13.51 3.98
C LEU A 107 -10.80 14.22 4.45
N ARG A 108 -10.30 13.84 5.61
CA ARG A 108 -9.15 14.45 6.26
C ARG A 108 -7.92 13.59 6.13
N PHE A 109 -6.83 14.18 5.68
CA PHE A 109 -5.54 13.53 5.59
C PHE A 109 -4.68 13.88 6.80
N HIS A 110 -4.44 12.87 7.65
CA HIS A 110 -3.58 12.95 8.83
C HIS A 110 -2.23 12.31 8.54
N ASP A 111 -1.11 12.98 8.86
CA ASP A 111 0.24 12.44 8.68
C ASP A 111 1.26 13.06 9.63
N THR A 112 1.66 12.34 10.67
CA THR A 112 2.62 12.82 11.68
C THR A 112 4.00 13.11 11.10
N ARG A 113 4.44 12.36 10.07
CA ARG A 113 5.76 12.48 9.44
C ARG A 113 5.79 13.40 8.22
N LYS A 114 4.64 13.85 7.73
CA LYS A 114 4.50 14.76 6.58
C LYS A 114 5.12 14.24 5.27
N PHE A 115 5.14 12.92 5.08
CA PHE A 115 5.69 12.29 3.87
C PHE A 115 4.65 12.00 2.80
N GLY A 116 3.36 11.95 3.17
CA GLY A 116 2.28 11.70 2.24
C GLY A 116 2.21 12.73 1.12
N ARG A 117 1.69 12.34 -0.03
CA ARG A 117 1.67 13.18 -1.23
C ARG A 117 0.35 13.09 -1.95
N PHE A 118 -0.11 14.24 -2.41
CA PHE A 118 -1.28 14.44 -3.25
C PHE A 118 -0.84 14.98 -4.61
N TYR A 119 -1.44 14.44 -5.66
CA TYR A 119 -1.20 14.84 -7.04
C TYR A 119 -2.55 15.06 -7.71
N LEU A 120 -2.79 16.24 -8.25
CA LEU A 120 -3.97 16.53 -9.08
C LEU A 120 -3.50 16.77 -10.50
N VAL A 121 -3.66 15.77 -11.35
CA VAL A 121 -3.08 15.72 -12.70
C VAL A 121 -4.12 15.32 -13.73
N ARG A 122 -3.90 15.72 -14.99
CA ARG A 122 -4.74 15.29 -16.14
C ARG A 122 -4.34 13.92 -16.65
N ASP A 123 -3.05 13.62 -16.58
CA ASP A 123 -2.49 12.34 -17.01
C ASP A 123 -1.90 11.62 -15.78
N PRO A 124 -2.60 10.61 -15.23
CA PRO A 124 -2.13 9.85 -14.08
C PRO A 124 -0.89 9.01 -14.39
N GLU A 125 -0.67 8.62 -15.66
CA GLU A 125 0.47 7.77 -16.03
C GLU A 125 1.82 8.46 -15.77
N ARG A 126 1.86 9.80 -15.80
CA ARG A 126 3.05 10.57 -15.38
C ARG A 126 3.48 10.31 -13.93
N ILE A 127 2.56 9.82 -13.09
CA ILE A 127 2.82 9.53 -11.67
C ILE A 127 2.91 8.03 -11.42
N ILE A 128 2.09 7.22 -12.04
CA ILE A 128 1.96 5.79 -11.76
C ILE A 128 2.39 4.87 -12.92
N GLY A 129 2.72 5.42 -14.10
CA GLY A 129 3.12 4.64 -15.29
C GLY A 129 4.43 3.87 -15.11
N HIS A 130 5.31 4.32 -14.20
CA HIS A 130 6.54 3.61 -13.87
C HIS A 130 6.33 2.37 -13.00
N LEU A 131 5.12 2.16 -12.46
CA LEU A 131 4.84 1.03 -11.58
C LEU A 131 4.77 -0.27 -12.37
N GLY A 132 5.39 -1.30 -11.83
CA GLY A 132 5.33 -2.67 -12.35
C GLY A 132 3.91 -3.25 -12.33
N PRO A 133 3.75 -4.51 -12.76
CA PRO A 133 2.45 -5.17 -12.82
C PRO A 133 1.77 -5.25 -11.45
N GLU A 134 0.43 -5.27 -11.46
CA GLU A 134 -0.40 -5.55 -10.29
C GLU A 134 -0.36 -7.03 -9.96
N PRO A 135 0.11 -7.45 -8.78
CA PRO A 135 0.34 -8.87 -8.46
C PRO A 135 -0.94 -9.71 -8.38
N LEU A 136 -2.10 -9.09 -8.25
CA LEU A 136 -3.38 -9.77 -8.23
C LEU A 136 -4.12 -9.74 -9.57
N ALA A 137 -3.65 -8.98 -10.55
CA ALA A 137 -4.23 -8.95 -11.89
C ALA A 137 -4.13 -10.34 -12.57
N PRO A 138 -5.10 -10.71 -13.44
CA PRO A 138 -5.01 -11.93 -14.24
C PRO A 138 -3.78 -11.96 -15.15
N SER A 139 -3.35 -10.81 -15.65
CA SER A 139 -2.16 -10.64 -16.49
C SER A 139 -0.84 -10.90 -15.77
N PHE A 140 -0.79 -10.84 -14.42
CA PHE A 140 0.41 -11.19 -13.65
C PHE A 140 0.51 -12.69 -13.49
N THR A 141 1.11 -13.35 -14.48
CA THR A 141 1.33 -14.80 -14.50
C THR A 141 2.72 -15.18 -13.95
N ALA A 142 2.92 -16.47 -13.65
CA ALA A 142 4.24 -16.97 -13.27
C ALA A 142 5.30 -16.75 -14.38
N ARG A 143 4.87 -16.71 -15.65
CA ARG A 143 5.75 -16.39 -16.79
C ARG A 143 6.20 -14.91 -16.72
N VAL A 144 5.28 -14.00 -16.52
CA VAL A 144 5.60 -12.54 -16.37
C VAL A 144 6.58 -12.32 -15.21
N LEU A 145 6.39 -13.03 -14.09
CA LEU A 145 7.33 -12.97 -12.97
C LEU A 145 8.69 -13.54 -13.35
N ALA A 146 8.74 -14.69 -14.06
CA ALA A 146 9.98 -15.32 -14.51
C ALA A 146 10.77 -14.43 -15.47
N ASP A 147 10.12 -13.87 -16.47
CA ASP A 147 10.73 -12.97 -17.46
C ASP A 147 11.35 -11.74 -16.75
N GLY A 148 10.66 -11.19 -15.74
CA GLY A 148 11.18 -10.09 -14.95
C GLY A 148 12.36 -10.47 -14.05
N ILE A 149 12.33 -11.64 -13.39
CA ILE A 149 13.37 -12.14 -12.49
C ILE A 149 14.66 -12.47 -13.25
N ASN A 150 14.56 -13.17 -14.37
CA ASN A 150 15.72 -13.64 -15.15
C ASN A 150 16.60 -12.49 -15.66
N LEU A 151 16.03 -11.30 -15.82
CA LEU A 151 16.76 -10.10 -16.27
C LEU A 151 17.45 -9.35 -15.10
N ARG A 152 17.35 -9.82 -13.86
CA ARG A 152 17.78 -9.04 -12.68
C ARG A 152 18.87 -9.75 -11.87
N LYS A 153 20.06 -9.16 -11.86
CA LYS A 153 21.19 -9.56 -10.99
C LYS A 153 21.13 -8.80 -9.66
N ARG A 154 20.08 -9.03 -8.88
CA ARG A 154 19.85 -8.40 -7.56
C ARG A 154 19.36 -9.43 -6.55
N MET A 155 19.58 -9.18 -5.25
CA MET A 155 18.94 -9.96 -4.20
C MET A 155 17.42 -9.88 -4.33
N LEU A 156 16.75 -10.98 -4.02
CA LEU A 156 15.33 -11.16 -4.27
C LEU A 156 14.46 -10.21 -3.44
N LYS A 157 14.73 -10.04 -2.14
CA LYS A 157 13.91 -9.15 -1.32
C LYS A 157 13.96 -7.69 -1.78
N PRO A 158 15.12 -7.06 -2.01
CA PRO A 158 15.16 -5.71 -2.57
C PRO A 158 14.47 -5.58 -3.93
N LEU A 159 14.53 -6.61 -4.77
CA LEU A 159 13.83 -6.64 -6.05
C LEU A 159 12.30 -6.63 -5.86
N LEU A 160 11.77 -7.48 -4.97
CA LEU A 160 10.33 -7.55 -4.70
C LEU A 160 9.78 -6.28 -4.03
N LEU A 161 10.62 -5.50 -3.35
CA LEU A 161 10.24 -4.21 -2.76
C LEU A 161 10.21 -3.07 -3.78
N ASP A 162 10.84 -3.26 -4.95
CA ASP A 162 10.88 -2.28 -6.02
C ASP A 162 9.52 -2.17 -6.70
N GLN A 163 8.88 -1.00 -6.56
CA GLN A 163 7.53 -0.78 -7.08
C GLN A 163 7.48 -0.75 -8.61
N SER A 164 8.62 -0.55 -9.28
CA SER A 164 8.72 -0.67 -10.75
C SER A 164 8.81 -2.12 -11.21
N PHE A 165 9.18 -3.03 -10.32
CA PHE A 165 9.23 -4.46 -10.59
C PHE A 165 7.87 -5.14 -10.32
N ILE A 166 7.29 -4.93 -9.14
CA ILE A 166 5.95 -5.39 -8.76
C ILE A 166 5.29 -4.29 -7.91
N ALA A 167 4.14 -3.79 -8.33
CA ALA A 167 3.43 -2.77 -7.61
C ALA A 167 2.75 -3.30 -6.34
N GLY A 168 2.76 -2.51 -5.27
CA GLY A 168 1.94 -2.76 -4.09
C GLY A 168 2.59 -3.59 -2.98
N LEU A 169 3.60 -4.41 -3.26
CA LEU A 169 4.33 -5.16 -2.24
C LEU A 169 5.17 -4.22 -1.36
N GLY A 170 5.20 -4.51 -0.07
CA GLY A 170 6.07 -3.85 0.89
C GLY A 170 6.68 -4.86 1.85
N ASN A 171 7.24 -4.38 2.97
CA ASN A 171 8.09 -5.19 3.83
C ASN A 171 7.32 -6.35 4.51
N ILE A 172 6.04 -6.14 4.82
CA ILE A 172 5.19 -7.17 5.46
C ILE A 172 4.98 -8.32 4.48
N TYR A 173 4.40 -8.01 3.33
CA TYR A 173 3.96 -9.05 2.40
C TYR A 173 5.12 -9.66 1.60
N VAL A 174 6.28 -8.99 1.51
CA VAL A 174 7.50 -9.61 0.95
C VAL A 174 8.07 -10.64 1.90
N ASP A 175 8.23 -10.36 3.20
CA ASP A 175 8.72 -11.35 4.17
C ASP A 175 7.79 -12.56 4.23
N GLU A 176 6.47 -12.32 4.29
CA GLU A 176 5.46 -13.39 4.30
C GLU A 176 5.46 -14.24 3.02
N ALA A 177 5.62 -13.60 1.83
CA ALA A 177 5.66 -14.31 0.56
C ALA A 177 6.93 -15.17 0.40
N LEU A 178 8.07 -14.66 0.86
CA LEU A 178 9.33 -15.40 0.83
C LEU A 178 9.29 -16.60 1.78
N TRP A 179 8.71 -16.45 2.97
CA TRP A 179 8.51 -17.57 3.89
C TRP A 179 7.54 -18.59 3.33
N GLU A 180 6.43 -18.16 2.75
CA GLU A 180 5.45 -19.06 2.13
C GLU A 180 6.05 -19.86 0.98
N ALA A 181 6.95 -19.23 0.20
CA ALA A 181 7.66 -19.87 -0.92
C ALA A 181 8.91 -20.66 -0.52
N GLU A 182 9.31 -20.61 0.76
CA GLU A 182 10.53 -21.27 1.29
C GLU A 182 11.83 -20.75 0.63
N ILE A 183 11.87 -19.46 0.28
CA ILE A 183 13.02 -18.85 -0.41
C ILE A 183 13.71 -17.85 0.53
N HIS A 184 15.05 -17.96 0.66
CA HIS A 184 15.83 -17.02 1.44
C HIS A 184 15.85 -15.63 0.79
N PRO A 185 15.67 -14.52 1.56
CA PRO A 185 15.57 -13.16 1.02
C PRO A 185 16.85 -12.64 0.34
N CYS A 186 18.01 -13.19 0.67
CA CYS A 186 19.31 -12.83 0.07
C CYS A 186 19.59 -13.58 -1.24
N ARG A 187 18.85 -14.62 -1.57
CA ARG A 187 19.03 -15.34 -2.84
C ARG A 187 19.05 -14.36 -4.01
N MET A 188 19.97 -14.57 -4.93
CA MET A 188 19.99 -13.82 -6.19
C MET A 188 18.74 -14.16 -7.01
N ALA A 189 18.04 -13.13 -7.51
CA ALA A 189 16.83 -13.36 -8.28
C ALA A 189 17.07 -14.30 -9.48
N SER A 190 18.19 -14.13 -10.20
CA SER A 190 18.59 -14.96 -11.35
C SER A 190 18.93 -16.42 -10.99
N SER A 191 19.10 -16.77 -9.70
CA SER A 191 19.40 -18.16 -9.29
C SER A 191 18.15 -19.01 -9.07
N LEU A 192 16.96 -18.41 -9.15
CA LEU A 192 15.73 -19.15 -8.90
C LEU A 192 15.38 -20.11 -10.05
N SER A 193 15.08 -21.33 -9.71
CA SER A 193 14.55 -22.32 -10.63
C SER A 193 13.11 -21.97 -11.09
N LYS A 194 12.66 -22.54 -12.19
CA LYS A 194 11.28 -22.40 -12.67
C LYS A 194 10.24 -22.84 -11.62
N VAL A 195 10.57 -23.84 -10.80
CA VAL A 195 9.69 -24.36 -9.73
C VAL A 195 9.57 -23.32 -8.61
N GLU A 196 10.69 -22.76 -8.15
CA GLU A 196 10.72 -21.72 -7.13
C GLU A 196 9.99 -20.43 -7.58
N ILE A 197 10.16 -20.03 -8.84
CA ILE A 197 9.43 -18.86 -9.39
C ILE A 197 7.91 -19.11 -9.39
N LYS A 198 7.46 -20.31 -9.76
CA LYS A 198 6.04 -20.66 -9.68
C LYS A 198 5.54 -20.68 -8.23
N ALA A 199 6.35 -21.17 -7.29
CA ALA A 199 6.03 -21.16 -5.85
C ALA A 199 5.93 -19.71 -5.34
N LEU A 200 6.90 -18.85 -5.67
CA LEU A 200 6.92 -17.44 -5.30
C LEU A 200 5.70 -16.68 -5.87
N HIS A 201 5.37 -16.90 -7.13
CA HIS A 201 4.17 -16.30 -7.74
C HIS A 201 2.90 -16.67 -6.96
N ARG A 202 2.72 -17.96 -6.63
CA ARG A 202 1.57 -18.44 -5.82
C ARG A 202 1.58 -17.84 -4.42
N ALA A 203 2.76 -17.80 -3.78
CA ALA A 203 2.95 -17.24 -2.45
C ALA A 203 2.58 -15.75 -2.39
N ILE A 204 3.08 -14.93 -3.31
CA ILE A 204 2.73 -13.50 -3.42
C ILE A 204 1.21 -13.32 -3.48
N ARG A 205 0.55 -14.04 -4.37
CA ARG A 205 -0.91 -13.94 -4.53
C ARG A 205 -1.68 -14.44 -3.29
N LYS A 206 -1.20 -15.51 -2.65
CA LYS A 206 -1.81 -16.07 -1.44
C LYS A 206 -1.77 -15.08 -0.28
N VAL A 207 -0.59 -14.55 0.05
CA VAL A 207 -0.44 -13.64 1.20
C VAL A 207 -1.18 -12.32 0.99
N LEU A 208 -1.21 -11.80 -0.24
CA LEU A 208 -1.97 -10.58 -0.56
C LEU A 208 -3.48 -10.80 -0.49
N LYS A 209 -3.99 -11.92 -1.01
CA LYS A 209 -5.43 -12.27 -0.90
C LYS A 209 -5.84 -12.44 0.56
N GLN A 210 -4.98 -13.08 1.38
CA GLN A 210 -5.20 -13.21 2.81
C GLN A 210 -5.21 -11.84 3.49
N GLY A 211 -4.25 -10.96 3.16
CA GLY A 211 -4.22 -9.59 3.64
C GLY A 211 -5.51 -8.82 3.31
N LEU A 212 -6.01 -8.94 2.09
CA LEU A 212 -7.28 -8.32 1.66
C LEU A 212 -8.48 -8.85 2.45
N LYS A 213 -8.59 -10.18 2.59
CA LYS A 213 -9.67 -10.82 3.37
C LYS A 213 -9.69 -10.32 4.82
N ASN A 214 -8.53 -10.03 5.38
CA ASN A 214 -8.36 -9.57 6.76
C ASN A 214 -8.32 -8.03 6.90
N LEU A 215 -8.72 -7.27 5.89
CA LEU A 215 -8.72 -5.80 5.86
C LEU A 215 -7.34 -5.16 6.09
N GLY A 216 -6.27 -5.86 5.70
CA GLY A 216 -4.89 -5.42 5.91
C GLY A 216 -4.32 -5.76 7.28
N THR A 217 -3.12 -5.26 7.56
CA THR A 217 -2.34 -5.53 8.77
C THR A 217 -2.24 -4.29 9.64
N THR A 218 -2.87 -4.30 10.81
CA THR A 218 -2.66 -3.28 11.86
C THR A 218 -1.61 -3.78 12.85
N LEU A 219 -0.55 -3.00 13.03
CA LEU A 219 0.57 -3.29 13.95
C LEU A 219 0.67 -2.19 15.00
N GLY A 220 1.09 -2.57 16.23
CA GLY A 220 1.24 -1.67 17.37
C GLY A 220 -0.03 -1.58 18.22
N GLU A 221 0.17 -1.33 19.53
CA GLU A 221 -0.92 -1.29 20.53
C GLU A 221 -1.37 0.14 20.83
N GLY A 222 -0.49 1.10 21.00
CA GLY A 222 -0.85 2.49 21.33
C GLY A 222 -1.14 3.36 20.11
N GLN A 223 -0.21 3.42 19.16
CA GLN A 223 -0.36 4.15 17.90
C GLN A 223 -0.22 3.19 16.71
N PRO A 224 -1.28 2.52 16.33
CA PRO A 224 -1.23 1.55 15.24
C PRO A 224 -0.86 2.22 13.92
N ASN A 225 -0.12 1.47 13.10
CA ASN A 225 0.37 1.93 11.80
C ASN A 225 -0.74 2.12 10.76
N PHE A 226 -1.88 1.45 10.94
CA PHE A 226 -2.98 1.46 9.98
C PHE A 226 -4.34 1.32 10.67
N TYR A 227 -5.28 2.16 10.23
CA TYR A 227 -6.72 2.00 10.35
C TYR A 227 -7.34 2.31 9.00
N SER A 228 -8.43 1.67 8.69
CA SER A 228 -9.24 2.00 7.52
C SER A 228 -9.98 3.34 7.72
N VAL A 229 -10.56 3.88 6.66
CA VAL A 229 -11.36 5.12 6.73
C VAL A 229 -12.56 4.96 7.67
N ALA A 230 -13.15 3.77 7.70
CA ALA A 230 -14.22 3.40 8.63
C ALA A 230 -13.72 3.05 10.05
N LYS A 231 -12.49 3.43 10.40
CA LYS A 231 -11.83 3.16 11.69
C LYS A 231 -11.71 1.66 12.04
N ARG A 232 -11.83 0.78 11.06
CA ARG A 232 -11.66 -0.67 11.23
C ARG A 232 -10.17 -1.01 11.33
N LYS A 233 -9.80 -1.88 12.28
CA LYS A 233 -8.45 -2.44 12.37
C LYS A 233 -8.28 -3.55 11.34
N GLY A 234 -7.11 -3.60 10.69
CA GLY A 234 -6.71 -4.76 9.91
C GLY A 234 -6.43 -5.96 10.83
N ARG A 235 -7.00 -7.11 10.52
CA ARG A 235 -6.96 -8.34 11.34
C ARG A 235 -5.88 -9.33 10.87
N ASN A 236 -5.03 -8.95 9.92
CA ASN A 236 -4.04 -9.84 9.34
C ASN A 236 -2.83 -10.09 10.28
N ARG A 237 -2.67 -9.32 11.37
CA ARG A 237 -1.56 -9.47 12.34
C ARG A 237 -1.44 -10.91 12.86
N ASP A 238 -2.55 -11.52 13.26
CA ASP A 238 -2.55 -12.86 13.86
C ASP A 238 -2.29 -13.97 12.84
N GLN A 239 -2.37 -13.65 11.57
CA GLN A 239 -2.10 -14.55 10.45
C GLN A 239 -0.64 -14.51 9.98
N LEU A 240 0.16 -13.55 10.44
CA LEU A 240 1.57 -13.41 10.06
C LEU A 240 2.36 -14.65 10.52
N LYS A 241 3.30 -15.05 9.66
CA LYS A 241 4.12 -16.26 9.86
C LYS A 241 5.53 -15.92 10.33
N VAL A 242 6.10 -14.83 9.81
CA VAL A 242 7.47 -14.39 10.14
C VAL A 242 7.54 -12.91 10.51
N PHE A 243 6.78 -12.03 9.85
CA PHE A 243 6.93 -10.60 10.04
C PHE A 243 6.60 -10.17 11.49
N ARG A 244 7.60 -9.54 12.18
CA ARG A 244 7.55 -9.18 13.61
C ARG A 244 7.29 -10.35 14.55
N ARG A 245 7.80 -11.51 14.20
CA ARG A 245 7.71 -12.72 15.04
C ARG A 245 9.09 -13.22 15.50
N THR A 246 10.09 -12.34 15.57
CA THR A 246 11.42 -12.68 16.10
C THR A 246 11.28 -13.42 17.43
N ASP A 247 12.09 -14.46 17.63
CA ASP A 247 12.13 -15.33 18.81
C ASP A 247 10.83 -16.14 19.08
N LEU A 248 9.87 -16.07 18.17
CA LEU A 248 8.68 -16.94 18.24
C LEU A 248 8.86 -18.16 17.32
N PRO A 249 8.25 -19.31 17.65
CA PRO A 249 8.37 -20.51 16.84
C PRO A 249 7.74 -20.32 15.46
N CYS A 250 8.44 -20.83 14.44
CA CYS A 250 7.94 -20.96 13.08
C CYS A 250 6.71 -21.87 13.06
N ARG A 251 5.65 -21.40 12.40
CA ARG A 251 4.40 -22.19 12.31
C ARG A 251 4.49 -23.44 11.42
N ARG A 252 5.64 -23.71 10.77
CA ARG A 252 5.87 -24.87 9.92
C ARG A 252 6.81 -25.90 10.55
N CYS A 253 7.93 -25.43 11.14
CA CYS A 253 8.99 -26.34 11.63
C CYS A 253 9.39 -26.09 13.10
N SER A 254 8.73 -25.15 13.78
CA SER A 254 8.97 -24.76 15.18
C SER A 254 10.32 -24.12 15.49
N SER A 255 11.26 -24.02 14.54
CA SER A 255 12.50 -23.24 14.71
C SER A 255 12.17 -21.77 14.97
N LEU A 256 13.00 -21.08 15.75
CA LEU A 256 12.78 -19.68 16.07
C LEU A 256 12.91 -18.80 14.83
N ILE A 257 12.02 -17.81 14.71
CA ILE A 257 12.10 -16.79 13.68
C ILE A 257 13.24 -15.84 14.01
N GLU A 258 14.10 -15.61 13.04
CA GLU A 258 15.24 -14.69 13.15
C GLU A 258 14.96 -13.36 12.47
N ARG A 259 15.67 -12.32 12.94
CA ARG A 259 15.67 -11.00 12.34
C ARG A 259 17.05 -10.66 11.79
N MET A 260 17.09 -10.28 10.52
CA MET A 260 18.28 -9.80 9.84
C MET A 260 18.02 -8.48 9.10
N VAL A 261 19.02 -7.93 8.42
CA VAL A 261 18.88 -6.74 7.57
C VAL A 261 19.25 -7.10 6.14
N VAL A 262 18.33 -6.88 5.20
CA VAL A 262 18.54 -7.10 3.77
C VAL A 262 18.14 -5.84 3.00
N GLY A 263 19.05 -5.27 2.22
CA GLY A 263 18.82 -4.05 1.45
C GLY A 263 18.32 -2.87 2.33
N GLN A 264 18.94 -2.67 3.49
CA GLN A 264 18.57 -1.65 4.50
C GLN A 264 17.16 -1.81 5.09
N ARG A 265 16.57 -3.01 5.00
CA ARG A 265 15.23 -3.32 5.55
C ARG A 265 15.32 -4.45 6.58
N GLY A 266 14.72 -4.22 7.74
CA GLY A 266 14.50 -5.30 8.70
C GLY A 266 13.72 -6.43 8.04
N THR A 267 14.21 -7.64 8.16
CA THR A 267 13.75 -8.84 7.47
C THR A 267 13.57 -9.94 8.49
N HIS A 268 12.49 -10.70 8.40
CA HIS A 268 12.19 -11.79 9.30
C HIS A 268 12.15 -13.09 8.50
N ILE A 269 12.85 -14.10 8.95
CA ILE A 269 12.99 -15.41 8.29
C ILE A 269 12.84 -16.55 9.29
N CYS A 270 12.48 -17.71 8.77
CA CYS A 270 12.74 -18.98 9.43
C CYS A 270 14.03 -19.57 8.84
N PRO A 271 15.13 -19.69 9.61
CA PRO A 271 16.41 -20.17 9.07
C PRO A 271 16.35 -21.61 8.58
N GLN A 272 15.47 -22.42 9.15
CA GLN A 272 15.29 -23.82 8.75
C GLN A 272 14.46 -23.97 7.46
N CYS A 273 13.39 -23.16 7.29
CA CYS A 273 12.54 -23.26 6.10
C CYS A 273 13.09 -22.49 4.90
N GLN A 274 13.87 -21.42 5.14
CA GLN A 274 14.37 -20.52 4.10
C GLN A 274 15.90 -20.59 4.07
N LYS A 275 16.42 -21.69 3.58
CA LYS A 275 17.88 -21.89 3.42
C LYS A 275 18.43 -21.07 2.24
N GLU A 276 19.70 -20.62 2.34
CA GLU A 276 20.42 -19.94 1.24
C GLU A 276 20.67 -20.83 0.04
#